data_d7e76f372c702e430081f87f8c1e5803
#
_entry.id   d7e76f372c702e430081f87f8c1e5803
#
_cell.length_a   1.000
_cell.length_b   1.000
_cell.length_c   1.000
_cell.angle_alpha   90.00
_cell.angle_beta   90.00
_cell.angle_gamma   90.00
#
_symmetry.space_group_name_H-M   'P 1'
#
loop_
_entity.id
_entity.type
_entity.pdbx_description
1 polymer ?
#
loop_
_entity_poly.entity_id
_entity_poly.type
_entity_poly.pdbx_seq_one_letter_code
_entity_poly.pdbx_strand_id
1 'polypeptide(L)'
;MAKKRANGEGNIRKRKDGRWEGRYTAGYDAKTGKRIIRNVLGKTQAEVKEKLKAALEEVKGIDVVRSEDCTVTTWLRTWYELYANPNVRTATANRYELIIESYTIPRIGSIKLKKLTTRHLQKLYKELLAGGRIHIGKNQDKCLSTTTVRSVHLMLHCALDRAVKERLIQRNPSEDCIVPKPRKLDMKILPPEHIHAYLEAARTRGLLPMFYLELASGLRKGELVALRWEDVDIQSRTISVSRQYVRNPDGSLELTRPKTENSVRLVSIPQAAVELLIQEHGKHPDSPYLFPSPLTGEMYHPDSVVNLHKKILKDAGLEHIRFHDLRHTFATTALQNGVDVKTVSSMLGHYDAGFTLRTYTHATRQKQDEAAQTMGSVLGQVI
;
A
#
# COMPACT_ATOMS: atom_id res chain seq x y z
N MET A 1 19.51 -46.78 -42.04
CA MET A 1 18.86 -46.94 -40.73
C MET A 1 18.35 -45.58 -40.27
N ALA A 2 17.04 -45.40 -39.97
CA ALA A 2 16.52 -44.15 -39.48
C ALA A 2 17.04 -43.89 -38.05
N LYS A 3 17.69 -42.75 -37.83
CA LYS A 3 18.16 -42.34 -36.49
C LYS A 3 16.99 -42.34 -35.51
N LYS A 4 17.09 -43.13 -34.42
CA LYS A 4 16.17 -43.04 -33.29
C LYS A 4 16.18 -41.59 -32.73
N ARG A 5 15.03 -40.95 -32.69
CA ARG A 5 14.88 -39.61 -32.06
C ARG A 5 15.10 -39.70 -30.57
N ALA A 6 15.61 -38.61 -29.99
CA ALA A 6 15.84 -38.54 -28.57
C ALA A 6 14.50 -38.56 -27.77
N ASN A 7 14.55 -39.10 -26.55
CA ASN A 7 13.38 -39.12 -25.65
C ASN A 7 12.91 -37.69 -25.40
N GLY A 8 11.66 -37.36 -25.74
CA GLY A 8 11.05 -36.02 -25.53
C GLY A 8 10.74 -35.25 -26.84
N GLU A 9 11.31 -35.65 -28.01
CA GLU A 9 11.11 -34.90 -29.27
C GLU A 9 9.75 -35.12 -29.93
N GLY A 10 8.87 -35.97 -29.37
CA GLY A 10 7.57 -36.29 -29.93
C GLY A 10 7.64 -37.21 -31.15
N ASN A 11 6.51 -37.73 -31.61
CA ASN A 11 6.40 -38.60 -32.76
C ASN A 11 5.50 -37.97 -33.82
N ILE A 12 5.94 -37.97 -35.09
CA ILE A 12 5.16 -37.46 -36.24
C ILE A 12 4.81 -38.63 -37.13
N ARG A 13 3.52 -38.78 -37.44
CA ARG A 13 3.00 -39.83 -38.33
C ARG A 13 1.94 -39.28 -39.30
N LYS A 14 1.78 -39.94 -40.45
CA LYS A 14 0.68 -39.67 -41.36
C LYS A 14 -0.54 -40.50 -40.93
N ARG A 15 -1.68 -39.88 -40.83
CA ARG A 15 -2.96 -40.53 -40.50
C ARG A 15 -3.64 -41.12 -41.75
N LYS A 16 -4.57 -42.01 -41.54
CA LYS A 16 -5.36 -42.62 -42.62
C LYS A 16 -6.21 -41.59 -43.42
N ASP A 17 -6.55 -40.47 -42.76
CA ASP A 17 -7.29 -39.34 -43.35
C ASP A 17 -6.40 -38.36 -44.14
N GLY A 18 -5.12 -38.75 -44.41
CA GLY A 18 -4.19 -37.97 -45.21
C GLY A 18 -3.47 -36.83 -44.43
N ARG A 19 -3.94 -36.48 -43.25
CA ARG A 19 -3.30 -35.42 -42.40
C ARG A 19 -2.07 -35.99 -41.66
N TRP A 20 -1.20 -35.06 -41.27
CA TRP A 20 -0.06 -35.36 -40.40
C TRP A 20 -0.41 -35.07 -38.94
N GLU A 21 0.07 -35.95 -38.05
CA GLU A 21 -0.15 -35.83 -36.60
C GLU A 21 1.21 -35.89 -35.89
N GLY A 22 1.47 -34.90 -35.05
CA GLY A 22 2.57 -34.87 -34.09
C GLY A 22 2.08 -35.19 -32.69
N ARG A 23 2.63 -36.20 -32.03
CA ARG A 23 2.30 -36.57 -30.63
C ARG A 23 3.45 -36.22 -29.70
N TYR A 24 3.13 -35.65 -28.55
CA TYR A 24 4.11 -35.33 -27.53
C TYR A 24 3.55 -35.55 -26.12
N THR A 25 4.47 -35.78 -25.16
CA THR A 25 4.12 -35.84 -23.74
C THR A 25 4.03 -34.42 -23.20
N ALA A 26 2.83 -33.99 -22.80
CA ALA A 26 2.58 -32.66 -22.25
C ALA A 26 2.89 -32.61 -20.74
N GLY A 27 2.98 -33.77 -20.06
CA GLY A 27 3.24 -33.87 -18.62
C GLY A 27 2.89 -35.26 -18.11
N TYR A 28 2.84 -35.38 -16.78
CA TYR A 28 2.42 -36.59 -16.06
C TYR A 28 1.33 -36.24 -15.07
N ASP A 29 0.30 -37.06 -14.95
CA ASP A 29 -0.75 -36.94 -13.95
C ASP A 29 -0.18 -37.17 -12.57
N ALA A 30 -0.30 -36.19 -11.67
CA ALA A 30 0.31 -36.22 -10.33
C ALA A 30 -0.28 -37.31 -9.41
N LYS A 31 -1.53 -37.77 -9.65
CA LYS A 31 -2.19 -38.80 -8.85
C LYS A 31 -1.92 -40.22 -9.37
N THR A 32 -1.86 -40.36 -10.70
CA THR A 32 -1.78 -41.67 -11.33
C THR A 32 -0.40 -41.99 -11.94
N GLY A 33 0.49 -40.99 -12.03
CA GLY A 33 1.80 -41.10 -12.69
C GLY A 33 1.71 -41.32 -14.21
N LYS A 34 0.53 -41.36 -14.80
CA LYS A 34 0.35 -41.63 -16.25
C LYS A 34 0.77 -40.43 -17.11
N ARG A 35 1.31 -40.71 -18.30
CA ARG A 35 1.70 -39.68 -19.28
C ARG A 35 0.46 -39.01 -19.87
N ILE A 36 0.47 -37.69 -19.89
CA ILE A 36 -0.52 -36.89 -20.60
C ILE A 36 0.00 -36.65 -22.01
N ILE A 37 -0.63 -37.31 -23.00
CA ILE A 37 -0.25 -37.24 -24.41
C ILE A 37 -1.19 -36.24 -25.09
N ARG A 38 -0.59 -35.33 -25.86
CA ARG A 38 -1.32 -34.40 -26.76
C ARG A 38 -0.83 -34.55 -28.18
N ASN A 39 -1.66 -34.09 -29.12
CA ASN A 39 -1.35 -34.11 -30.54
C ASN A 39 -1.58 -32.74 -31.18
N VAL A 40 -0.79 -32.47 -32.22
CA VAL A 40 -0.97 -31.36 -33.15
C VAL A 40 -1.21 -31.92 -34.53
N LEU A 41 -2.05 -31.29 -35.32
CA LEU A 41 -2.43 -31.72 -36.66
C LEU A 41 -2.04 -30.67 -37.70
N GLY A 42 -1.70 -31.12 -38.90
CA GLY A 42 -1.39 -30.26 -40.03
C GLY A 42 -1.54 -30.99 -41.38
N LYS A 43 -1.57 -30.21 -42.45
CA LYS A 43 -1.69 -30.75 -43.82
C LYS A 43 -0.36 -31.32 -44.33
N THR A 44 0.76 -30.77 -43.85
CA THR A 44 2.10 -31.18 -44.25
C THR A 44 2.93 -31.62 -43.03
N GLN A 45 3.97 -32.44 -43.29
CA GLN A 45 4.91 -32.87 -42.26
C GLN A 45 5.69 -31.67 -41.65
N ALA A 46 6.08 -30.71 -42.51
CA ALA A 46 6.78 -29.50 -42.08
C ALA A 46 5.94 -28.65 -41.12
N GLU A 47 4.69 -28.40 -41.45
CA GLU A 47 3.72 -27.69 -40.61
C GLU A 47 3.56 -28.35 -39.24
N VAL A 48 3.44 -29.68 -39.21
CA VAL A 48 3.31 -30.43 -37.94
C VAL A 48 4.61 -30.38 -37.13
N LYS A 49 5.76 -30.37 -37.77
CA LYS A 49 7.05 -30.26 -37.10
C LYS A 49 7.20 -28.89 -36.39
N GLU A 50 6.83 -27.81 -37.07
CA GLU A 50 6.83 -26.47 -36.47
C GLU A 50 5.79 -26.36 -35.31
N LYS A 51 4.57 -26.80 -35.53
CA LYS A 51 3.53 -26.83 -34.49
C LYS A 51 3.94 -27.69 -33.29
N LEU A 52 4.60 -28.82 -33.53
CA LEU A 52 5.10 -29.70 -32.47
C LEU A 52 6.23 -29.04 -31.68
N LYS A 53 7.15 -28.35 -32.33
CA LYS A 53 8.22 -27.59 -31.69
C LYS A 53 7.64 -26.46 -30.84
N ALA A 54 6.72 -25.70 -31.37
CA ALA A 54 6.02 -24.63 -30.62
C ALA A 54 5.27 -25.19 -29.41
N ALA A 55 4.53 -26.29 -29.58
CA ALA A 55 3.79 -26.93 -28.50
C ALA A 55 4.70 -27.52 -27.42
N LEU A 56 5.86 -28.06 -27.78
CA LEU A 56 6.86 -28.53 -26.80
C LEU A 56 7.49 -27.38 -26.01
N GLU A 57 7.79 -26.27 -26.66
CA GLU A 57 8.27 -25.06 -25.98
C GLU A 57 7.19 -24.47 -25.05
N GLU A 58 5.92 -24.47 -25.49
CA GLU A 58 4.79 -23.97 -24.71
C GLU A 58 4.56 -24.75 -23.41
N VAL A 59 4.80 -26.06 -23.40
CA VAL A 59 4.63 -26.90 -22.19
C VAL A 59 5.92 -27.12 -21.41
N LYS A 60 7.05 -26.64 -21.89
CA LYS A 60 8.33 -26.78 -21.22
C LYS A 60 8.31 -26.04 -19.88
N GLY A 61 8.39 -26.82 -18.82
CA GLY A 61 8.39 -26.27 -17.46
C GLY A 61 7.02 -25.92 -16.87
N ILE A 62 5.89 -26.22 -17.57
CA ILE A 62 4.53 -26.02 -17.04
C ILE A 62 3.99 -27.32 -16.46
N ASP A 63 3.29 -27.22 -15.30
CA ASP A 63 2.44 -28.29 -14.79
C ASP A 63 1.10 -28.27 -15.55
N VAL A 64 1.03 -29.04 -16.62
CA VAL A 64 -0.09 -29.05 -17.56
C VAL A 64 -1.41 -29.47 -16.89
N VAL A 65 -1.37 -30.38 -15.91
CA VAL A 65 -2.56 -30.87 -15.20
C VAL A 65 -3.16 -29.75 -14.35
N ARG A 66 -2.32 -29.08 -13.56
CA ARG A 66 -2.75 -27.99 -12.67
C ARG A 66 -3.14 -26.73 -13.43
N SER A 67 -2.50 -26.48 -14.58
CA SER A 67 -2.74 -25.25 -15.36
C SER A 67 -3.95 -25.32 -16.30
N GLU A 68 -4.46 -26.51 -16.63
CA GLU A 68 -5.46 -26.69 -17.67
C GLU A 68 -6.83 -26.09 -17.29
N ASP A 69 -7.25 -26.26 -16.06
CA ASP A 69 -8.55 -25.80 -15.55
C ASP A 69 -8.43 -24.63 -14.57
N CYS A 70 -7.20 -24.18 -14.29
CA CYS A 70 -6.96 -23.06 -13.41
C CYS A 70 -7.44 -21.74 -14.06
N THR A 71 -8.45 -21.11 -13.49
CA THR A 71 -8.88 -19.78 -13.86
C THR A 71 -8.16 -18.72 -13.04
N VAL A 72 -8.24 -17.46 -13.49
CA VAL A 72 -7.74 -16.31 -12.70
C VAL A 72 -8.41 -16.27 -11.31
N THR A 73 -9.71 -16.52 -11.23
CA THR A 73 -10.45 -16.62 -9.95
C THR A 73 -9.83 -17.68 -9.03
N THR A 74 -9.70 -18.91 -9.53
CA THR A 74 -9.18 -20.02 -8.73
C THR A 74 -7.77 -19.72 -8.24
N TRP A 75 -6.92 -19.20 -9.13
CA TRP A 75 -5.54 -18.88 -8.78
C TRP A 75 -5.43 -17.76 -7.75
N LEU A 76 -6.15 -16.63 -7.93
CA LEU A 76 -6.05 -15.50 -7.04
C LEU A 76 -6.54 -15.82 -5.61
N ARG A 77 -7.60 -16.64 -5.47
CA ARG A 77 -8.08 -17.11 -4.17
C ARG A 77 -7.06 -18.04 -3.52
N THR A 78 -6.54 -19.02 -4.27
CA THR A 78 -5.47 -19.92 -3.78
C THR A 78 -4.22 -19.14 -3.36
N TRP A 79 -3.79 -18.18 -4.18
CA TRP A 79 -2.65 -17.32 -3.87
C TRP A 79 -2.90 -16.49 -2.61
N TYR A 80 -4.09 -15.93 -2.46
CA TYR A 80 -4.45 -15.15 -1.28
C TYR A 80 -4.40 -16.01 -0.02
N GLU A 81 -5.05 -17.15 -0.03
CA GLU A 81 -5.13 -18.04 1.13
C GLU A 81 -3.78 -18.63 1.55
N LEU A 82 -3.01 -19.13 0.59
CA LEU A 82 -1.78 -19.87 0.88
C LEU A 82 -0.53 -18.99 0.99
N TYR A 83 -0.47 -17.88 0.25
CA TYR A 83 0.77 -17.11 0.14
C TYR A 83 0.66 -15.67 0.64
N ALA A 84 -0.47 -15.00 0.43
CA ALA A 84 -0.59 -13.60 0.79
C ALA A 84 -1.06 -13.41 2.24
N ASN A 85 -2.23 -13.91 2.58
CA ASN A 85 -2.86 -13.70 3.88
C ASN A 85 -1.98 -14.08 5.07
N PRO A 86 -1.27 -15.24 5.10
CA PRO A 86 -0.41 -15.60 6.22
C PRO A 86 0.84 -14.72 6.38
N ASN A 87 1.24 -14.03 5.32
CA ASN A 87 2.53 -13.30 5.27
C ASN A 87 2.39 -11.78 5.25
N VAL A 88 1.18 -11.24 5.27
CA VAL A 88 0.93 -9.80 5.29
C VAL A 88 0.10 -9.41 6.50
N ARG A 89 0.16 -8.13 6.88
CA ARG A 89 -0.69 -7.60 7.96
C ARG A 89 -2.15 -7.57 7.54
N THR A 90 -3.07 -7.70 8.50
CA THR A 90 -4.53 -7.70 8.33
C THR A 90 -5.02 -6.60 7.37
N ALA A 91 -4.57 -5.36 7.53
CA ALA A 91 -4.97 -4.26 6.65
C ALA A 91 -4.54 -4.46 5.18
N THR A 92 -3.41 -5.13 4.93
CA THR A 92 -2.94 -5.45 3.57
C THR A 92 -3.72 -6.64 3.01
N ALA A 93 -3.96 -7.66 3.83
CA ALA A 93 -4.78 -8.83 3.49
C ALA A 93 -6.18 -8.40 3.04
N ASN A 94 -6.85 -7.58 3.83
CA ASN A 94 -8.16 -7.02 3.54
C ASN A 94 -8.18 -6.20 2.25
N ARG A 95 -7.11 -5.43 1.99
CA ARG A 95 -6.97 -4.70 0.73
C ARG A 95 -6.79 -5.64 -0.46
N TYR A 96 -6.03 -6.72 -0.31
CA TYR A 96 -5.87 -7.71 -1.36
C TYR A 96 -7.19 -8.42 -1.65
N GLU A 97 -7.93 -8.83 -0.62
CA GLU A 97 -9.25 -9.43 -0.76
C GLU A 97 -10.21 -8.51 -1.51
N LEU A 98 -10.29 -7.23 -1.12
CA LEU A 98 -11.09 -6.23 -1.85
C LEU A 98 -10.68 -6.13 -3.32
N ILE A 99 -9.38 -6.08 -3.62
CA ILE A 99 -8.88 -6.00 -4.99
C ILE A 99 -9.26 -7.25 -5.78
N ILE A 100 -9.13 -8.42 -5.18
CA ILE A 100 -9.44 -9.70 -5.81
C ILE A 100 -10.93 -9.79 -6.11
N GLU A 101 -11.76 -9.69 -5.08
CA GLU A 101 -13.19 -9.99 -5.19
C GLU A 101 -13.97 -8.88 -5.92
N SER A 102 -13.62 -7.63 -5.69
CA SER A 102 -14.41 -6.52 -6.20
C SER A 102 -13.89 -5.90 -7.50
N TYR A 103 -12.58 -5.91 -7.72
CA TYR A 103 -12.00 -5.26 -8.90
C TYR A 103 -11.57 -6.23 -9.97
N THR A 104 -11.01 -7.38 -9.58
CA THR A 104 -10.34 -8.30 -10.51
C THR A 104 -11.26 -9.41 -11.00
N ILE A 105 -11.83 -10.20 -10.10
CA ILE A 105 -12.66 -11.37 -10.45
C ILE A 105 -13.85 -11.02 -11.34
N PRO A 106 -14.62 -9.95 -11.08
CA PRO A 106 -15.79 -9.63 -11.92
C PRO A 106 -15.44 -9.30 -13.38
N ARG A 107 -14.17 -8.97 -13.69
CA ARG A 107 -13.73 -8.52 -15.02
C ARG A 107 -12.89 -9.53 -15.78
N ILE A 108 -12.01 -10.23 -15.08
CA ILE A 108 -11.09 -11.18 -15.73
C ILE A 108 -11.06 -12.56 -15.07
N GLY A 109 -11.87 -12.79 -14.04
CA GLY A 109 -11.82 -14.01 -13.22
C GLY A 109 -12.12 -15.29 -13.99
N SER A 110 -12.99 -15.25 -14.99
CA SER A 110 -13.36 -16.40 -15.83
C SER A 110 -12.28 -16.81 -16.84
N ILE A 111 -11.27 -15.97 -17.06
CA ILE A 111 -10.22 -16.27 -18.03
C ILE A 111 -9.35 -17.40 -17.47
N LYS A 112 -9.06 -18.42 -18.30
CA LYS A 112 -8.06 -19.45 -17.94
C LYS A 112 -6.70 -18.79 -17.74
N LEU A 113 -6.02 -19.09 -16.63
CA LEU A 113 -4.79 -18.41 -16.21
C LEU A 113 -3.72 -18.43 -17.32
N LYS A 114 -3.54 -19.56 -17.99
CA LYS A 114 -2.63 -19.70 -19.14
C LYS A 114 -2.99 -18.87 -20.39
N LYS A 115 -4.25 -18.39 -20.47
CA LYS A 115 -4.73 -17.51 -21.57
C LYS A 115 -4.74 -16.03 -21.16
N LEU A 116 -4.36 -15.71 -19.92
CA LEU A 116 -4.26 -14.34 -19.48
C LEU A 116 -3.10 -13.64 -20.21
N THR A 117 -3.40 -12.48 -20.79
CA THR A 117 -2.44 -11.69 -21.57
C THR A 117 -2.28 -10.29 -20.99
N THR A 118 -1.19 -9.63 -21.32
CA THR A 118 -0.97 -8.19 -21.03
C THR A 118 -2.14 -7.32 -21.50
N ARG A 119 -2.75 -7.65 -22.66
CA ARG A 119 -3.92 -6.92 -23.19
C ARG A 119 -5.14 -7.01 -22.28
N HIS A 120 -5.38 -8.17 -21.65
CA HIS A 120 -6.47 -8.33 -20.69
C HIS A 120 -6.26 -7.45 -19.46
N LEU A 121 -5.04 -7.41 -18.92
CA LEU A 121 -4.68 -6.56 -17.78
C LEU A 121 -4.76 -5.07 -18.13
N GLN A 122 -4.30 -4.70 -19.33
CA GLN A 122 -4.37 -3.31 -19.77
C GLN A 122 -5.82 -2.83 -19.94
N LYS A 123 -6.71 -3.71 -20.44
CA LYS A 123 -8.15 -3.43 -20.52
C LYS A 123 -8.76 -3.28 -19.12
N LEU A 124 -8.40 -4.17 -18.18
CA LEU A 124 -8.81 -4.08 -16.78
C LEU A 124 -8.45 -2.71 -16.19
N TYR A 125 -7.21 -2.25 -16.35
CA TYR A 125 -6.78 -0.95 -15.81
C TYR A 125 -7.56 0.22 -16.42
N LYS A 126 -7.83 0.18 -17.72
CA LYS A 126 -8.65 1.19 -18.40
C LYS A 126 -10.09 1.23 -17.85
N GLU A 127 -10.71 0.06 -17.66
CA GLU A 127 -12.07 -0.05 -17.11
C GLU A 127 -12.15 0.46 -15.67
N LEU A 128 -11.15 0.13 -14.83
CA LEU A 128 -11.08 0.61 -13.45
C LEU A 128 -10.92 2.13 -13.36
N LEU A 129 -10.13 2.71 -14.25
CA LEU A 129 -9.99 4.17 -14.34
C LEU A 129 -11.28 4.86 -14.81
N ALA A 130 -12.08 4.21 -15.65
CA ALA A 130 -13.30 4.79 -16.20
C ALA A 130 -14.53 4.65 -15.28
N GLY A 131 -14.60 3.57 -14.46
CA GLY A 131 -15.81 3.29 -13.69
C GLY A 131 -15.64 2.16 -12.67
N GLY A 132 -14.48 2.06 -12.01
CA GLY A 132 -14.18 0.96 -11.10
C GLY A 132 -14.69 1.11 -9.67
N ARG A 133 -15.23 2.26 -9.27
CA ARG A 133 -15.64 2.53 -7.88
C ARG A 133 -16.92 1.75 -7.53
N ILE A 134 -16.89 1.02 -6.40
CA ILE A 134 -17.98 0.14 -5.96
C ILE A 134 -19.02 0.94 -5.18
N HIS A 135 -18.58 1.79 -4.24
CA HIS A 135 -19.44 2.66 -3.45
C HIS A 135 -19.28 4.10 -3.94
N ILE A 136 -20.36 4.63 -4.52
CA ILE A 136 -20.38 5.98 -5.08
C ILE A 136 -21.20 6.86 -4.15
N GLY A 137 -20.55 7.79 -3.44
CA GLY A 137 -21.25 8.84 -2.70
C GLY A 137 -21.89 9.86 -3.66
N LYS A 138 -22.88 10.63 -3.18
CA LYS A 138 -23.69 11.56 -4.00
C LYS A 138 -22.87 12.50 -4.90
N ASN A 139 -21.64 12.85 -4.55
CA ASN A 139 -20.78 13.76 -5.30
C ASN A 139 -19.41 13.13 -5.65
N GLN A 140 -19.36 11.82 -5.90
CA GLN A 140 -18.10 11.13 -6.18
C GLN A 140 -18.07 10.58 -7.61
N ASP A 141 -16.93 10.72 -8.26
CA ASP A 141 -16.68 10.11 -9.56
C ASP A 141 -16.71 8.58 -9.47
N LYS A 142 -17.21 7.95 -10.52
CA LYS A 142 -17.20 6.49 -10.68
C LYS A 142 -15.79 5.93 -10.89
N CYS A 143 -14.82 6.79 -11.18
CA CYS A 143 -13.45 6.44 -11.50
C CYS A 143 -12.64 6.04 -10.26
N LEU A 144 -11.74 5.06 -10.42
CA LEU A 144 -10.70 4.82 -9.42
C LEU A 144 -9.50 5.73 -9.67
N SER A 145 -8.80 6.09 -8.58
CA SER A 145 -7.56 6.83 -8.70
C SER A 145 -6.46 6.00 -9.36
N THR A 146 -5.53 6.66 -10.05
CA THR A 146 -4.33 6.02 -10.62
C THR A 146 -3.53 5.26 -9.56
N THR A 147 -3.47 5.76 -8.32
CA THR A 147 -2.84 5.08 -7.18
C THR A 147 -3.54 3.77 -6.83
N THR A 148 -4.87 3.72 -6.87
CA THR A 148 -5.63 2.50 -6.60
C THR A 148 -5.40 1.47 -7.71
N VAL A 149 -5.45 1.88 -8.98
CA VAL A 149 -5.18 0.99 -10.12
C VAL A 149 -3.74 0.46 -10.10
N ARG A 150 -2.77 1.30 -9.69
CA ARG A 150 -1.40 0.85 -9.45
C ARG A 150 -1.32 -0.21 -8.36
N SER A 151 -2.11 -0.10 -7.29
CA SER A 151 -2.15 -1.12 -6.23
C SER A 151 -2.76 -2.44 -6.73
N VAL A 152 -3.76 -2.38 -7.62
CA VAL A 152 -4.29 -3.57 -8.32
C VAL A 152 -3.19 -4.23 -9.14
N HIS A 153 -2.43 -3.45 -9.92
CA HIS A 153 -1.32 -3.97 -10.70
C HIS A 153 -0.26 -4.66 -9.81
N LEU A 154 0.18 -4.01 -8.73
CA LEU A 154 1.20 -4.56 -7.84
C LEU A 154 0.76 -5.88 -7.20
N MET A 155 -0.49 -5.98 -6.76
CA MET A 155 -1.03 -7.23 -6.22
C MET A 155 -1.08 -8.32 -7.29
N LEU A 156 -1.59 -8.01 -8.49
CA LEU A 156 -1.62 -8.95 -9.62
C LEU A 156 -0.23 -9.40 -10.03
N HIS A 157 0.74 -8.48 -10.06
CA HIS A 157 2.14 -8.79 -10.37
C HIS A 157 2.70 -9.83 -9.39
N CYS A 158 2.53 -9.62 -8.08
CA CYS A 158 2.96 -10.58 -7.06
C CYS A 158 2.28 -11.95 -7.20
N ALA A 159 0.97 -11.97 -7.45
CA ALA A 159 0.21 -13.19 -7.61
C ALA A 159 0.63 -13.97 -8.88
N LEU A 160 0.87 -13.26 -9.98
CA LEU A 160 1.28 -13.86 -11.25
C LEU A 160 2.75 -14.31 -11.24
N ASP A 161 3.64 -13.59 -10.55
CA ASP A 161 5.02 -14.06 -10.29
C ASP A 161 5.02 -15.39 -9.53
N ARG A 162 4.13 -15.51 -8.55
CA ARG A 162 3.97 -16.78 -7.84
C ARG A 162 3.45 -17.87 -8.76
N ALA A 163 2.52 -17.56 -9.69
CA ALA A 163 2.04 -18.52 -10.69
C ALA A 163 3.15 -19.03 -11.62
N VAL A 164 4.11 -18.16 -11.97
CA VAL A 164 5.31 -18.58 -12.73
C VAL A 164 6.16 -19.54 -11.90
N LYS A 165 6.42 -19.23 -10.62
CA LYS A 165 7.18 -20.10 -9.71
C LYS A 165 6.48 -21.45 -9.47
N GLU A 166 5.13 -21.47 -9.43
CA GLU A 166 4.32 -22.69 -9.37
C GLU A 166 4.19 -23.41 -10.72
N ARG A 167 4.83 -22.90 -11.78
CA ARG A 167 4.79 -23.46 -13.13
C ARG A 167 3.38 -23.57 -13.73
N LEU A 168 2.48 -22.66 -13.35
CA LEU A 168 1.13 -22.58 -13.93
C LEU A 168 1.10 -21.77 -15.22
N ILE A 169 2.02 -20.81 -15.34
CA ILE A 169 2.26 -20.00 -16.54
C ILE A 169 3.76 -19.86 -16.78
N GLN A 170 4.16 -19.61 -18.01
CA GLN A 170 5.59 -19.49 -18.40
C GLN A 170 6.19 -18.14 -18.01
N ARG A 171 5.42 -17.06 -18.16
CA ARG A 171 5.83 -15.69 -17.86
C ARG A 171 4.70 -14.91 -17.22
N ASN A 172 5.06 -13.86 -16.51
CA ASN A 172 4.09 -12.97 -15.89
C ASN A 172 3.58 -11.95 -16.93
N PRO A 173 2.30 -12.00 -17.34
CA PRO A 173 1.75 -11.07 -18.33
C PRO A 173 1.63 -9.63 -17.82
N SER A 174 1.85 -9.37 -16.53
CA SER A 174 1.81 -8.02 -15.97
C SER A 174 3.11 -7.26 -16.14
N GLU A 175 4.25 -7.93 -16.43
CA GLU A 175 5.55 -7.30 -16.62
C GLU A 175 5.55 -6.24 -17.72
N ASP A 176 4.88 -6.55 -18.84
CA ASP A 176 4.80 -5.68 -20.01
C ASP A 176 3.66 -4.66 -19.93
N CYS A 177 2.97 -4.53 -18.78
CA CYS A 177 1.88 -3.58 -18.65
C CYS A 177 2.35 -2.14 -18.46
N ILE A 178 1.69 -1.22 -19.15
CA ILE A 178 1.83 0.22 -18.91
C ILE A 178 0.97 0.58 -17.71
N VAL A 179 1.63 0.84 -16.57
CA VAL A 179 0.95 1.16 -15.31
C VAL A 179 0.71 2.66 -15.21
N PRO A 180 -0.52 3.11 -14.85
CA PRO A 180 -0.80 4.52 -14.68
C PRO A 180 0.14 5.16 -13.65
N LYS A 181 0.73 6.31 -14.01
CA LYS A 181 1.57 7.08 -13.09
C LYS A 181 0.68 7.69 -11.99
N PRO A 182 1.09 7.59 -10.71
CA PRO A 182 0.36 8.26 -9.63
C PRO A 182 0.31 9.76 -9.90
N ARG A 183 -0.85 10.37 -9.70
CA ARG A 183 -0.94 11.83 -9.69
C ARG A 183 -0.28 12.33 -8.42
N LYS A 184 0.77 13.12 -8.54
CA LYS A 184 1.39 13.79 -7.41
C LYS A 184 0.39 14.87 -6.94
N LEU A 185 -0.12 14.68 -5.74
CA LEU A 185 -0.95 15.70 -5.08
C LEU A 185 0.00 16.59 -4.26
N ASP A 186 -0.19 17.88 -4.36
CA ASP A 186 0.52 18.82 -3.52
C ASP A 186 0.16 18.58 -2.06
N MET A 187 1.17 18.60 -1.22
CA MET A 187 1.02 18.42 0.21
C MET A 187 0.46 19.71 0.79
N LYS A 188 -0.72 19.61 1.42
CA LYS A 188 -1.28 20.74 2.17
C LYS A 188 -0.69 20.74 3.57
N ILE A 189 -0.38 21.91 4.06
CA ILE A 189 0.04 22.15 5.45
C ILE A 189 -0.87 23.23 6.03
N LEU A 190 -0.95 23.31 7.35
CA LEU A 190 -1.53 24.43 8.05
C LEU A 190 -0.47 25.54 8.11
N PRO A 191 -0.65 26.66 7.43
CA PRO A 191 0.29 27.76 7.47
C PRO A 191 0.52 28.28 8.89
N PRO A 192 1.74 28.75 9.25
CA PRO A 192 2.07 29.22 10.59
C PRO A 192 1.10 30.30 11.11
N GLU A 193 0.66 31.21 10.26
CA GLU A 193 -0.31 32.27 10.58
C GLU A 193 -1.69 31.75 10.95
N HIS A 194 -2.04 30.53 10.53
CA HIS A 194 -3.33 29.90 10.84
C HIS A 194 -3.29 28.99 12.07
N ILE A 195 -2.09 28.65 12.60
CA ILE A 195 -1.97 27.73 13.74
C ILE A 195 -2.67 28.30 14.98
N HIS A 196 -2.55 29.59 15.23
CA HIS A 196 -3.20 30.23 16.39
C HIS A 196 -4.73 30.12 16.30
N ALA A 197 -5.32 30.49 15.16
CA ALA A 197 -6.77 30.40 14.97
C ALA A 197 -7.29 28.95 15.09
N TYR A 198 -6.52 27.98 14.58
CA TYR A 198 -6.83 26.57 14.70
C TYR A 198 -6.83 26.09 16.15
N LEU A 199 -5.83 26.45 16.95
CA LEU A 199 -5.70 26.06 18.35
C LEU A 199 -6.75 26.75 19.23
N GLU A 200 -7.15 28.02 18.96
CA GLU A 200 -8.22 28.69 19.65
C GLU A 200 -9.59 28.02 19.38
N ALA A 201 -9.86 27.64 18.16
CA ALA A 201 -11.05 26.84 17.84
C ALA A 201 -11.04 25.46 18.52
N ALA A 202 -9.86 24.84 18.64
CA ALA A 202 -9.70 23.61 19.41
C ALA A 202 -9.93 23.82 20.90
N ARG A 203 -9.46 24.94 21.47
CA ARG A 203 -9.68 25.35 22.88
C ARG A 203 -11.16 25.52 23.18
N THR A 204 -11.89 26.24 22.35
CA THR A 204 -13.34 26.46 22.48
C THR A 204 -14.13 25.15 22.52
N ARG A 205 -13.62 24.11 21.90
CA ARG A 205 -14.20 22.76 21.90
C ARG A 205 -13.71 21.86 23.04
N GLY A 206 -12.79 22.33 23.89
CA GLY A 206 -12.16 21.53 24.95
C GLY A 206 -11.17 20.51 24.43
N LEU A 207 -10.65 20.71 23.22
CA LEU A 207 -9.77 19.74 22.51
C LEU A 207 -8.34 20.26 22.34
N LEU A 208 -8.01 21.41 22.97
CA LEU A 208 -6.69 22.02 22.83
C LEU A 208 -5.54 21.07 23.16
N PRO A 209 -5.56 20.30 24.27
CA PRO A 209 -4.42 19.43 24.61
C PRO A 209 -4.11 18.40 23.52
N MET A 210 -5.15 17.77 22.96
CA MET A 210 -5.00 16.75 21.90
C MET A 210 -4.40 17.33 20.61
N PHE A 211 -4.94 18.44 20.12
CA PHE A 211 -4.51 19.00 18.83
C PHE A 211 -3.22 19.82 18.95
N TYR A 212 -2.94 20.37 20.14
CA TYR A 212 -1.62 20.95 20.44
C TYR A 212 -0.54 19.88 20.43
N LEU A 213 -0.78 18.75 21.10
CA LEU A 213 0.14 17.63 21.09
C LEU A 213 0.41 17.09 19.67
N GLU A 214 -0.63 16.97 18.86
CA GLU A 214 -0.51 16.52 17.47
C GLU A 214 0.40 17.44 16.65
N LEU A 215 0.21 18.76 16.76
CA LEU A 215 1.04 19.75 16.08
C LEU A 215 2.46 19.84 16.66
N ALA A 216 2.69 19.49 17.93
CA ALA A 216 3.99 19.54 18.58
C ALA A 216 4.80 18.24 18.39
N SER A 217 4.18 17.13 18.03
CA SER A 217 4.81 15.80 17.97
C SER A 217 4.71 15.12 16.61
N GLY A 218 3.74 15.49 15.78
CA GLY A 218 3.50 14.89 14.48
C GLY A 218 3.16 13.40 14.54
N LEU A 219 2.43 12.95 15.55
CA LEU A 219 2.02 11.58 15.73
C LEU A 219 1.10 11.10 14.59
N ARG A 220 1.06 9.80 14.34
CA ARG A 220 0.00 9.25 13.48
C ARG A 220 -1.32 9.21 14.25
N LYS A 221 -2.44 9.40 13.57
CA LYS A 221 -3.79 9.36 14.17
C LYS A 221 -3.99 8.15 15.09
N GLY A 222 -3.60 6.97 14.66
CA GLY A 222 -3.72 5.76 15.48
C GLY A 222 -2.78 5.69 16.67
N GLU A 223 -1.63 6.37 16.61
CA GLU A 223 -0.70 6.52 17.71
C GLU A 223 -1.29 7.51 18.74
N LEU A 224 -1.75 8.68 18.31
CA LEU A 224 -2.34 9.71 19.16
C LEU A 224 -3.49 9.19 20.03
N VAL A 225 -4.46 8.46 19.42
CA VAL A 225 -5.61 7.94 20.17
C VAL A 225 -5.27 6.74 21.05
N ALA A 226 -4.13 6.09 20.82
CA ALA A 226 -3.66 4.95 21.60
C ALA A 226 -2.81 5.34 22.81
N LEU A 227 -2.49 6.63 22.97
CA LEU A 227 -1.68 7.11 24.09
C LEU A 227 -2.41 6.93 25.42
N ARG A 228 -1.63 6.51 26.40
CA ARG A 228 -2.04 6.38 27.80
C ARG A 228 -1.19 7.27 28.69
N TRP A 229 -1.63 7.48 29.91
CA TRP A 229 -0.86 8.21 30.91
C TRP A 229 0.48 7.57 31.22
N GLU A 230 0.57 6.24 31.21
CA GLU A 230 1.81 5.49 31.40
C GLU A 230 2.85 5.74 30.31
N ASP A 231 2.46 6.29 29.16
CA ASP A 231 3.37 6.60 28.05
C ASP A 231 4.03 7.99 28.21
N VAL A 232 3.57 8.82 29.18
CA VAL A 232 4.04 10.19 29.35
C VAL A 232 5.02 10.28 30.51
N ASP A 233 6.22 10.72 30.22
CA ASP A 233 7.19 11.12 31.26
C ASP A 233 7.20 12.65 31.35
N ILE A 234 6.62 13.15 32.44
CA ILE A 234 6.51 14.59 32.72
C ILE A 234 7.86 15.21 32.99
N GLN A 235 8.77 14.50 33.68
CA GLN A 235 10.08 15.03 34.08
C GLN A 235 11.01 15.19 32.89
N SER A 236 11.11 14.15 32.05
CA SER A 236 11.91 14.18 30.83
C SER A 236 11.18 14.83 29.66
N ARG A 237 9.91 15.17 29.81
CA ARG A 237 9.06 15.75 28.75
C ARG A 237 9.06 14.92 27.48
N THR A 238 8.82 13.63 27.64
CA THR A 238 8.79 12.68 26.53
C THR A 238 7.53 11.84 26.51
N ILE A 239 7.17 11.39 25.31
CA ILE A 239 6.10 10.43 25.09
C ILE A 239 6.65 9.18 24.43
N SER A 240 6.35 8.02 25.00
CA SER A 240 6.67 6.71 24.44
C SER A 240 5.62 6.28 23.45
N VAL A 241 5.97 6.19 22.17
CA VAL A 241 5.05 5.71 21.12
C VAL A 241 5.36 4.23 20.88
N SER A 242 4.61 3.35 21.53
CA SER A 242 4.80 1.90 21.49
C SER A 242 3.61 1.13 20.92
N ARG A 243 2.47 1.81 20.71
CA ARG A 243 1.20 1.20 20.26
C ARG A 243 0.42 2.12 19.32
N GLN A 244 -0.47 1.51 18.56
CA GLN A 244 -1.40 2.22 17.68
C GLN A 244 -2.71 1.47 17.53
N TYR A 245 -3.82 2.17 17.31
CA TYR A 245 -5.06 1.57 16.89
C TYR A 245 -5.18 1.54 15.37
N VAL A 246 -5.58 0.38 14.85
CA VAL A 246 -5.87 0.14 13.44
C VAL A 246 -7.34 -0.23 13.31
N ARG A 247 -8.02 0.34 12.32
CA ARG A 247 -9.41 -0.03 12.01
C ARG A 247 -9.43 -1.20 11.06
N ASN A 248 -10.15 -2.25 11.43
CA ASN A 248 -10.45 -3.39 10.59
C ASN A 248 -11.63 -3.10 9.64
N PRO A 249 -11.82 -3.88 8.56
CA PRO A 249 -12.93 -3.68 7.60
C PRO A 249 -14.33 -3.83 8.21
N ASP A 250 -14.47 -4.67 9.21
CA ASP A 250 -15.70 -4.85 9.98
C ASP A 250 -16.03 -3.65 10.89
N GLY A 251 -15.14 -2.66 10.92
CA GLY A 251 -15.25 -1.45 11.74
C GLY A 251 -14.66 -1.60 13.14
N SER A 252 -14.26 -2.80 13.56
CA SER A 252 -13.60 -3.03 14.83
C SER A 252 -12.23 -2.32 14.89
N LEU A 253 -11.80 -2.00 16.11
CA LEU A 253 -10.49 -1.41 16.36
C LEU A 253 -9.57 -2.45 16.99
N GLU A 254 -8.40 -2.58 16.42
CA GLU A 254 -7.36 -3.48 16.92
C GLU A 254 -6.19 -2.67 17.45
N LEU A 255 -5.77 -2.94 18.69
CA LEU A 255 -4.55 -2.38 19.25
C LEU A 255 -3.35 -3.19 18.78
N THR A 256 -2.48 -2.57 18.00
CA THR A 256 -1.31 -3.23 17.42
C THR A 256 -0.01 -2.50 17.79
N ARG A 257 1.10 -3.22 17.73
CA ARG A 257 2.41 -2.58 17.73
C ARG A 257 2.61 -1.82 16.41
N PRO A 258 3.37 -0.73 16.42
CA PRO A 258 3.71 0.00 15.19
C PRO A 258 4.39 -0.89 14.14
N LYS A 259 4.33 -0.46 12.88
CA LYS A 259 4.69 -1.28 11.71
C LYS A 259 6.18 -1.70 11.66
N THR A 260 7.07 -0.89 12.19
CA THR A 260 8.53 -1.10 12.17
C THR A 260 9.10 -0.84 13.56
N GLU A 261 10.26 -1.42 13.88
CA GLU A 261 10.98 -1.15 15.12
C GLU A 261 11.25 0.35 15.30
N ASN A 262 11.61 1.06 14.25
CA ASN A 262 11.81 2.51 14.28
C ASN A 262 10.53 3.31 14.57
N SER A 263 9.36 2.68 14.54
CA SER A 263 8.09 3.33 14.91
C SER A 263 7.86 3.29 16.43
N VAL A 264 8.52 2.41 17.16
CA VAL A 264 8.62 2.46 18.62
C VAL A 264 9.68 3.49 18.95
N ARG A 265 9.29 4.59 19.57
CA ARG A 265 10.18 5.74 19.74
C ARG A 265 9.78 6.60 20.93
N LEU A 266 10.72 7.35 21.47
CA LEU A 266 10.47 8.47 22.36
C LEU A 266 10.36 9.76 21.55
N VAL A 267 9.37 10.56 21.85
CA VAL A 267 9.15 11.87 21.23
C VAL A 267 9.19 12.94 22.31
N SER A 268 10.14 13.85 22.21
CA SER A 268 10.21 15.02 23.11
C SER A 268 9.08 16.00 22.81
N ILE A 269 8.45 16.54 23.83
CA ILE A 269 7.36 17.51 23.74
C ILE A 269 7.72 18.80 24.48
N PRO A 270 7.22 19.96 24.02
CA PRO A 270 7.48 21.24 24.69
C PRO A 270 6.78 21.30 26.06
N GLN A 271 7.31 22.15 26.96
CA GLN A 271 6.79 22.36 28.30
C GLN A 271 5.30 22.71 28.30
N ALA A 272 4.86 23.56 27.37
CA ALA A 272 3.46 23.94 27.25
C ALA A 272 2.53 22.74 26.93
N ALA A 273 3.02 21.74 26.19
CA ALA A 273 2.27 20.51 25.97
C ALA A 273 2.12 19.72 27.27
N VAL A 274 3.18 19.60 28.07
CA VAL A 274 3.14 18.93 29.37
C VAL A 274 2.10 19.57 30.30
N GLU A 275 2.10 20.90 30.40
CA GLU A 275 1.11 21.66 31.21
C GLU A 275 -0.32 21.40 30.77
N LEU A 276 -0.57 21.41 29.45
CA LEU A 276 -1.89 21.08 28.89
C LEU A 276 -2.30 19.65 29.20
N LEU A 277 -1.36 18.69 29.13
CA LEU A 277 -1.63 17.30 29.45
C LEU A 277 -1.93 17.09 30.94
N ILE A 278 -1.21 17.76 31.86
CA ILE A 278 -1.48 17.71 33.31
C ILE A 278 -2.90 18.25 33.60
N GLN A 279 -3.28 19.38 32.97
CA GLN A 279 -4.63 19.93 33.10
C GLN A 279 -5.69 18.97 32.57
N GLU A 280 -5.41 18.28 31.47
CA GLU A 280 -6.33 17.29 30.89
C GLU A 280 -6.51 16.08 31.82
N HIS A 281 -5.41 15.58 32.39
CA HIS A 281 -5.46 14.48 33.35
C HIS A 281 -6.30 14.83 34.59
N GLY A 282 -6.19 16.04 35.11
CA GLY A 282 -7.00 16.51 36.24
C GLY A 282 -8.50 16.43 36.00
N LYS A 283 -8.97 16.41 34.73
CA LYS A 283 -10.37 16.22 34.36
C LYS A 283 -10.81 14.75 34.37
N HIS A 284 -9.85 13.82 34.19
CA HIS A 284 -10.12 12.39 34.01
C HIS A 284 -9.07 11.54 34.75
N PRO A 285 -8.89 11.70 36.09
CA PRO A 285 -7.78 11.12 36.85
C PRO A 285 -7.78 9.58 36.84
N ASP A 286 -8.96 8.98 36.75
CA ASP A 286 -9.12 7.53 36.77
C ASP A 286 -9.02 6.87 35.38
N SER A 287 -8.93 7.68 34.31
CA SER A 287 -8.84 7.13 32.95
C SER A 287 -7.40 6.74 32.62
N PRO A 288 -7.16 5.52 32.10
CA PRO A 288 -5.84 5.13 31.60
C PRO A 288 -5.48 5.86 30.32
N TYR A 289 -6.46 6.39 29.58
CA TYR A 289 -6.26 7.05 28.29
C TYR A 289 -5.84 8.49 28.46
N LEU A 290 -4.90 8.94 27.64
CA LEU A 290 -4.46 10.34 27.64
C LEU A 290 -5.59 11.29 27.21
N PHE A 291 -6.42 10.86 26.26
CA PHE A 291 -7.58 11.57 25.75
C PHE A 291 -8.81 10.66 25.75
N PRO A 292 -9.53 10.54 26.86
CA PRO A 292 -10.75 9.73 26.90
C PRO A 292 -11.89 10.41 26.12
N SER A 293 -12.71 9.63 25.45
CA SER A 293 -13.92 10.12 24.80
C SER A 293 -14.96 10.52 25.85
N PRO A 294 -15.52 11.74 25.80
CA PRO A 294 -16.52 12.16 26.77
C PRO A 294 -17.84 11.38 26.69
N LEU A 295 -18.07 10.64 25.60
CA LEU A 295 -19.26 9.83 25.40
C LEU A 295 -19.13 8.42 25.99
N THR A 296 -17.92 7.85 25.97
CA THR A 296 -17.73 6.44 26.34
C THR A 296 -16.79 6.26 27.53
N GLY A 297 -15.99 7.26 27.91
CA GLY A 297 -14.88 7.13 28.86
C GLY A 297 -13.67 6.36 28.31
N GLU A 298 -13.83 5.70 27.17
CA GLU A 298 -12.80 4.96 26.49
C GLU A 298 -12.01 5.87 25.52
N MET A 299 -11.03 5.32 24.80
CA MET A 299 -10.31 6.07 23.76
C MET A 299 -11.24 6.65 22.69
N TYR A 300 -10.85 7.75 22.07
CA TYR A 300 -11.53 8.23 20.86
C TYR A 300 -11.43 7.25 19.72
N HIS A 301 -12.56 6.99 19.04
CA HIS A 301 -12.51 6.32 17.75
C HIS A 301 -11.71 7.19 16.76
N PRO A 302 -10.73 6.63 16.01
CA PRO A 302 -9.87 7.41 15.12
C PRO A 302 -10.62 8.28 14.09
N ASP A 303 -11.79 7.83 13.61
CA ASP A 303 -12.61 8.62 12.69
C ASP A 303 -13.33 9.77 13.38
N SER A 304 -13.64 9.65 14.68
CA SER A 304 -14.19 10.76 15.47
C SER A 304 -13.18 11.92 15.57
N VAL A 305 -11.90 11.62 15.78
CA VAL A 305 -10.84 12.65 15.80
C VAL A 305 -10.73 13.37 14.45
N VAL A 306 -10.87 12.64 13.33
CA VAL A 306 -10.92 13.27 12.00
C VAL A 306 -12.13 14.19 11.85
N ASN A 307 -13.28 13.81 12.37
CA ASN A 307 -14.49 14.63 12.31
C ASN A 307 -14.37 15.87 13.22
N LEU A 308 -13.73 15.74 14.39
CA LEU A 308 -13.43 16.87 15.28
C LEU A 308 -12.47 17.85 14.60
N HIS A 309 -11.40 17.36 13.98
CA HIS A 309 -10.49 18.19 13.18
C HIS A 309 -11.21 19.00 12.09
N LYS A 310 -12.13 18.36 11.34
CA LYS A 310 -12.95 19.08 10.34
C LYS A 310 -13.81 20.19 10.95
N LYS A 311 -14.38 19.93 12.12
CA LYS A 311 -15.18 20.94 12.85
C LYS A 311 -14.31 22.10 13.31
N ILE A 312 -13.11 21.83 13.85
CA ILE A 312 -12.15 22.87 14.27
C ILE A 312 -11.75 23.75 13.07
N LEU A 313 -11.41 23.15 11.92
CA LEU A 313 -11.09 23.93 10.73
C LEU A 313 -12.25 24.82 10.28
N LYS A 314 -13.48 24.31 10.34
CA LYS A 314 -14.69 25.08 9.99
C LYS A 314 -14.90 26.26 10.93
N ASP A 315 -14.78 26.06 12.25
CA ASP A 315 -14.95 27.08 13.25
C ASP A 315 -13.87 28.16 13.17
N ALA A 316 -12.65 27.77 12.82
CA ALA A 316 -11.54 28.68 12.57
C ALA A 316 -11.62 29.41 11.22
N GLY A 317 -12.62 29.11 10.36
CA GLY A 317 -12.72 29.69 9.02
C GLY A 317 -11.61 29.27 8.07
N LEU A 318 -10.97 28.12 8.31
CA LEU A 318 -9.80 27.65 7.57
C LEU A 318 -10.18 26.66 6.47
N GLU A 319 -9.36 26.61 5.41
CA GLU A 319 -9.50 25.61 4.35
C GLU A 319 -9.36 24.19 4.90
N HIS A 320 -10.07 23.27 4.25
CA HIS A 320 -9.99 21.87 4.61
C HIS A 320 -8.63 21.26 4.26
N ILE A 321 -7.93 20.80 5.29
CA ILE A 321 -6.78 19.91 5.20
C ILE A 321 -7.12 18.56 5.86
N ARG A 322 -6.41 17.50 5.49
CA ARG A 322 -6.61 16.18 6.11
C ARG A 322 -5.99 16.16 7.51
N PHE A 323 -6.48 15.33 8.40
CA PHE A 323 -5.84 15.14 9.71
C PHE A 323 -4.34 14.82 9.62
N HIS A 324 -3.96 13.97 8.67
CA HIS A 324 -2.53 13.63 8.46
C HIS A 324 -1.67 14.81 7.98
N ASP A 325 -2.30 15.86 7.47
CA ASP A 325 -1.59 17.07 7.05
C ASP A 325 -1.12 17.90 8.25
N LEU A 326 -1.67 17.69 9.48
CA LEU A 326 -1.11 18.25 10.72
C LEU A 326 0.29 17.70 11.02
N ARG A 327 0.51 16.41 10.77
CA ARG A 327 1.83 15.81 10.87
C ARG A 327 2.78 16.36 9.80
N HIS A 328 2.28 16.64 8.61
CA HIS A 328 3.07 17.33 7.57
C HIS A 328 3.39 18.77 7.99
N THR A 329 2.46 19.45 8.64
CA THR A 329 2.66 20.78 9.24
C THR A 329 3.81 20.74 10.25
N PHE A 330 3.75 19.83 11.24
CA PHE A 330 4.84 19.64 12.21
C PHE A 330 6.20 19.47 11.52
N ALA A 331 6.29 18.53 10.55
CA ALA A 331 7.55 18.23 9.88
C ALA A 331 8.11 19.42 9.09
N THR A 332 7.22 20.11 8.34
CA THR A 332 7.60 21.28 7.53
C THR A 332 8.06 22.42 8.44
N THR A 333 7.28 22.73 9.47
CA THR A 333 7.60 23.81 10.44
C THR A 333 8.91 23.53 11.17
N ALA A 334 9.13 22.29 11.65
CA ALA A 334 10.37 21.91 12.31
C ALA A 334 11.59 22.09 11.39
N LEU A 335 11.52 21.61 10.15
CA LEU A 335 12.61 21.75 9.17
C LEU A 335 12.87 23.21 8.79
N GLN A 336 11.82 24.02 8.60
CA GLN A 336 11.96 25.45 8.32
C GLN A 336 12.63 26.20 9.47
N ASN A 337 12.35 25.81 10.72
CA ASN A 337 12.97 26.40 11.91
C ASN A 337 14.32 25.77 12.32
N GLY A 338 14.95 25.02 11.42
CA GLY A 338 16.32 24.57 11.59
C GLY A 338 16.52 23.24 12.29
N VAL A 339 15.45 22.53 12.66
CA VAL A 339 15.59 21.16 13.18
C VAL A 339 16.12 20.26 12.06
N ASP A 340 17.15 19.49 12.35
CA ASP A 340 17.79 18.62 11.36
C ASP A 340 16.85 17.48 10.89
N VAL A 341 17.05 17.03 9.66
CA VAL A 341 16.20 16.03 9.00
C VAL A 341 16.19 14.70 9.74
N LYS A 342 17.30 14.30 10.35
CA LYS A 342 17.43 13.03 11.08
C LYS A 342 16.59 13.06 12.34
N THR A 343 16.63 14.17 13.09
CA THR A 343 15.80 14.39 14.28
C THR A 343 14.31 14.37 13.92
N VAL A 344 13.89 15.16 12.91
CA VAL A 344 12.49 15.14 12.45
C VAL A 344 12.08 13.74 12.00
N SER A 345 12.91 13.04 11.23
CA SER A 345 12.64 11.67 10.80
C SER A 345 12.47 10.70 11.96
N SER A 346 13.32 10.83 13.01
CA SER A 346 13.23 10.03 14.23
C SER A 346 11.95 10.31 14.99
N MET A 347 11.59 11.58 15.24
CA MET A 347 10.34 11.96 15.90
C MET A 347 9.11 11.45 15.16
N LEU A 348 9.13 11.48 13.83
CA LEU A 348 8.07 10.96 12.99
C LEU A 348 8.04 9.42 12.94
N GLY A 349 9.12 8.72 13.27
CA GLY A 349 9.26 7.28 13.11
C GLY A 349 9.20 6.87 11.63
N HIS A 350 9.94 7.58 10.78
CA HIS A 350 10.16 7.17 9.40
C HIS A 350 11.26 6.12 9.33
N TYR A 351 11.08 5.12 8.47
CA TYR A 351 12.08 4.06 8.28
C TYR A 351 13.43 4.63 7.78
N ASP A 352 13.37 5.67 6.95
CA ASP A 352 14.51 6.26 6.27
C ASP A 352 14.41 7.80 6.27
N ALA A 353 15.48 8.48 6.67
CA ALA A 353 15.55 9.95 6.62
C ALA A 353 15.46 10.49 5.19
N GLY A 354 15.88 9.71 4.18
CA GLY A 354 15.69 10.04 2.78
C GLY A 354 14.21 10.16 2.38
N PHE A 355 13.30 9.42 3.04
CA PHE A 355 11.86 9.62 2.83
C PHE A 355 11.43 11.01 3.32
N THR A 356 11.88 11.43 4.50
CA THR A 356 11.61 12.78 5.05
C THR A 356 12.15 13.84 4.10
N LEU A 357 13.39 13.69 3.66
CA LEU A 357 14.01 14.63 2.73
C LEU A 357 13.22 14.74 1.42
N ARG A 358 12.90 13.63 0.77
CA ARG A 358 12.11 13.62 -0.48
C ARG A 358 10.71 14.18 -0.32
N THR A 359 10.10 14.00 0.85
CA THR A 359 8.73 14.43 1.12
C THR A 359 8.67 15.94 1.38
N TYR A 360 9.68 16.49 2.06
CA TYR A 360 9.72 17.89 2.51
C TYR A 360 10.80 18.73 1.80
N THR A 361 11.15 18.40 0.56
CA THR A 361 12.18 19.08 -0.23
C THR A 361 11.95 20.60 -0.35
N HIS A 362 10.69 21.04 -0.35
CA HIS A 362 10.37 22.49 -0.43
C HIS A 362 10.81 23.25 0.82
N ALA A 363 10.78 22.64 2.01
CA ALA A 363 11.27 23.24 3.24
C ALA A 363 12.81 23.41 3.26
N THR A 364 13.52 22.55 2.50
CA THR A 364 15.00 22.60 2.42
C THR A 364 15.51 23.66 1.44
N ARG A 365 14.69 24.14 0.49
CA ARG A 365 15.14 25.17 -0.48
C ARG A 365 15.41 26.52 0.20
N GLN A 366 14.52 26.94 1.10
CA GLN A 366 14.73 28.13 1.92
C GLN A 366 16.06 28.06 2.72
N LYS A 367 16.39 26.86 3.24
CA LYS A 367 17.65 26.60 3.92
C LYS A 367 18.87 26.68 3.01
N GLN A 368 18.75 26.36 1.74
CA GLN A 368 19.84 26.56 0.76
C GLN A 368 20.13 28.04 0.54
N ASP A 369 19.11 28.85 0.48
CA ASP A 369 19.27 30.32 0.34
C ASP A 369 19.89 30.91 1.60
N GLU A 370 19.48 30.50 2.80
CA GLU A 370 20.10 30.89 4.07
C GLU A 370 21.57 30.45 4.16
N ALA A 371 21.87 29.21 3.74
CA ALA A 371 23.23 28.70 3.70
C ALA A 371 24.12 29.47 2.72
N ALA A 372 23.59 29.82 1.55
CA ALA A 372 24.31 30.65 0.58
C ALA A 372 24.60 32.04 1.13
N GLN A 373 23.66 32.68 1.83
CA GLN A 373 23.87 33.95 2.50
C GLN A 373 24.92 33.84 3.62
N THR A 374 24.85 32.80 4.43
CA THR A 374 25.84 32.53 5.49
C THR A 374 27.23 32.35 4.89
N MET A 375 27.37 31.57 3.83
CA MET A 375 28.66 31.40 3.14
C MET A 375 29.14 32.71 2.51
N GLY A 376 28.21 33.49 1.94
CA GLY A 376 28.54 34.82 1.41
C GLY A 376 29.09 35.77 2.48
N SER A 377 28.48 35.78 3.67
CA SER A 377 28.96 36.61 4.79
C SER A 377 30.33 36.13 5.35
N VAL A 378 30.56 34.81 5.39
CA VAL A 378 31.89 34.25 5.81
C VAL A 378 32.99 34.55 4.79
N LEU A 379 32.69 34.38 3.50
CA LEU A 379 33.64 34.62 2.42
C LEU A 379 33.87 36.11 2.18
N GLY A 380 32.85 36.95 2.37
CA GLY A 380 32.97 38.43 2.23
C GLY A 380 33.88 39.10 3.27
N GLN A 381 34.26 38.39 4.36
CA GLN A 381 35.28 38.86 5.29
C GLN A 381 36.70 38.72 4.74
N VAL A 382 36.85 38.08 3.60
CA VAL A 382 38.17 37.84 2.96
C VAL A 382 38.40 38.75 1.73
N ILE A 383 37.33 39.40 1.27
CA ILE A 383 37.35 40.38 0.17
C ILE A 383 37.26 41.80 0.73
#